data_a14b42b6645e15f82f716fef64637076
#
_entry.id   a14b42b6645e15f82f716fef64637076
#
_cell.length_a   1.000
_cell.length_b   1.000
_cell.length_c   1.000
_cell.angle_alpha   90.00
_cell.angle_beta   90.00
_cell.angle_gamma   90.00
#
_symmetry.space_group_name_H-M   'P 1'
#
loop_
_entity.id
_entity.type
_entity.pdbx_description
1 polymer ?
#
loop_
_entity_poly.entity_id
_entity_poly.type
_entity_poly.pdbx_seq_one_letter_code
_entity_poly.pdbx_strand_id
1 'polypeptide(L)'
;GTISIWLDDENVSTATVNTAITDGSAIITSSASNPFTQEQVVKMARQINSGALPFALTVDSYSTVSPSLGENSLSAMVLAGLIAFALIVVFMTVLYRLPGFLACIALAGQVAATLAFVSGYFPVFESFTMTLPGIAGIILAIGMGVDANVITAERIKEELKNGKSLDGALKSGFARGLTPIIDGNVTIVIVAIVLMGAFGPSDGMFAKALHFVFFAFGPSTAGTIYAFGYTLLTGVLLNFVFGVFATRVMIRGAASIKALRNPWLYGAEKPGKEKAEKKPIDFVGLRKRFLTISSCLMAAIVLCAVVLGVHLDTEFTGGAMITLSYEGSFTMSDVQKVASSALENNGLTLQTGENVATGDQTLKISMPGTETV
;
A
#
# COMPACT_ATOMS: atom_id res chain seq x y z
N GLY A 1 0.42 -6.55 -60.06
CA GLY A 1 1.14 -5.62 -59.22
C GLY A 1 1.34 -6.23 -57.84
N THR A 2 2.18 -5.60 -57.00
CA THR A 2 2.39 -6.00 -55.61
C THR A 2 1.99 -4.85 -54.69
N ILE A 3 1.41 -5.19 -53.55
CA ILE A 3 1.13 -4.26 -52.43
C ILE A 3 2.01 -4.67 -51.26
N SER A 4 2.79 -3.71 -50.75
CA SER A 4 3.59 -3.91 -49.55
C SER A 4 2.98 -3.11 -48.41
N ILE A 5 2.85 -3.75 -47.24
CA ILE A 5 2.38 -3.15 -45.99
C ILE A 5 3.60 -2.97 -45.09
N TRP A 6 3.85 -1.73 -44.74
CA TRP A 6 4.97 -1.34 -43.90
C TRP A 6 4.46 -0.77 -42.57
N LEU A 7 5.13 -1.11 -41.51
CA LEU A 7 4.95 -0.50 -40.20
C LEU A 7 6.31 0.07 -39.80
N ASP A 8 6.42 1.40 -39.80
CA ASP A 8 7.70 2.11 -39.74
C ASP A 8 8.65 1.62 -40.84
N ASP A 9 9.81 1.10 -40.50
CA ASP A 9 10.81 0.55 -41.43
C ASP A 9 10.70 -0.98 -41.60
N GLU A 10 9.75 -1.65 -40.94
CA GLU A 10 9.55 -3.09 -41.03
C GLU A 10 8.50 -3.44 -42.08
N ASN A 11 8.86 -4.27 -43.06
CA ASN A 11 7.91 -4.81 -44.01
C ASN A 11 7.09 -5.92 -43.38
N VAL A 12 5.82 -5.62 -43.05
CA VAL A 12 4.89 -6.56 -42.43
C VAL A 12 4.44 -7.63 -43.39
N SER A 13 4.17 -7.24 -44.66
CA SER A 13 3.74 -8.18 -45.72
C SER A 13 3.91 -7.56 -47.09
N THR A 14 4.29 -8.38 -48.05
CA THR A 14 4.26 -8.03 -49.48
C THR A 14 3.45 -9.09 -50.22
N ALA A 15 2.32 -8.71 -50.77
CA ALA A 15 1.41 -9.58 -51.44
C ALA A 15 1.25 -9.21 -52.92
N THR A 16 1.05 -10.19 -53.80
CA THR A 16 0.74 -9.97 -55.20
C THR A 16 -0.75 -9.73 -55.38
N VAL A 17 -1.10 -8.69 -56.11
CA VAL A 17 -2.51 -8.37 -56.44
C VAL A 17 -2.95 -9.22 -57.61
N ASN A 18 -3.85 -10.17 -57.38
CA ASN A 18 -4.35 -11.08 -58.36
C ASN A 18 -5.50 -10.47 -59.19
N THR A 19 -6.35 -9.67 -58.57
CA THR A 19 -7.50 -9.01 -59.18
C THR A 19 -7.58 -7.54 -58.78
N ALA A 20 -8.23 -6.69 -59.58
CA ALA A 20 -8.45 -5.31 -59.21
C ALA A 20 -9.33 -5.19 -57.96
N ILE A 21 -8.88 -4.43 -56.94
CA ILE A 21 -9.61 -4.17 -55.72
C ILE A 21 -10.52 -2.97 -55.99
N THR A 22 -11.80 -3.18 -56.11
CA THR A 22 -12.80 -2.14 -56.47
C THR A 22 -13.70 -1.78 -55.29
N ASP A 23 -13.73 -2.61 -54.26
CA ASP A 23 -14.62 -2.48 -53.08
C ASP A 23 -13.89 -1.97 -51.83
N GLY A 24 -12.59 -1.70 -51.94
CA GLY A 24 -11.78 -1.20 -50.81
C GLY A 24 -11.42 -2.30 -49.78
N SER A 25 -11.78 -3.56 -50.03
CA SER A 25 -11.49 -4.68 -49.15
C SER A 25 -10.47 -5.63 -49.80
N ALA A 26 -9.50 -6.06 -49.04
CA ALA A 26 -8.48 -7.01 -49.49
C ALA A 26 -8.26 -8.11 -48.45
N ILE A 27 -7.99 -9.32 -48.92
CA ILE A 27 -7.66 -10.46 -48.09
C ILE A 27 -6.24 -10.89 -48.42
N ILE A 28 -5.39 -10.99 -47.38
CA ILE A 28 -4.03 -11.47 -47.52
C ILE A 28 -4.04 -12.98 -47.27
N THR A 29 -3.66 -13.75 -48.30
CA THR A 29 -3.60 -15.21 -48.26
C THR A 29 -2.15 -15.67 -48.41
N SER A 30 -1.82 -16.77 -47.75
CA SER A 30 -0.55 -17.45 -47.94
C SER A 30 -0.53 -18.31 -49.20
N SER A 31 0.65 -18.64 -49.71
CA SER A 31 0.81 -19.64 -50.76
C SER A 31 0.55 -21.05 -50.21
N ALA A 32 0.02 -21.93 -51.05
CA ALA A 32 -0.17 -23.35 -50.70
C ALA A 32 1.15 -24.07 -50.34
N SER A 33 2.28 -23.56 -50.85
CA SER A 33 3.63 -24.08 -50.52
C SER A 33 4.21 -23.56 -49.23
N ASN A 34 3.66 -22.44 -48.68
CA ASN A 34 4.13 -21.84 -47.42
C ASN A 34 2.94 -21.23 -46.70
N PRO A 35 2.13 -22.05 -46.02
CA PRO A 35 0.94 -21.57 -45.30
C PRO A 35 1.34 -20.74 -44.04
N PHE A 36 0.59 -19.68 -43.79
CA PHE A 36 0.77 -18.92 -42.55
C PHE A 36 0.46 -19.77 -41.33
N THR A 37 1.33 -19.69 -40.31
CA THR A 37 0.99 -20.25 -38.99
C THR A 37 -0.02 -19.35 -38.27
N GLN A 38 -0.76 -19.93 -37.35
CA GLN A 38 -1.74 -19.16 -36.52
C GLN A 38 -1.07 -17.97 -35.81
N GLU A 39 0.15 -18.17 -35.32
CA GLU A 39 0.91 -17.14 -34.62
C GLU A 39 1.27 -15.97 -35.56
N GLN A 40 1.70 -16.27 -36.80
CA GLN A 40 2.00 -15.25 -37.81
C GLN A 40 0.75 -14.44 -38.20
N VAL A 41 -0.38 -15.09 -38.35
CA VAL A 41 -1.65 -14.41 -38.69
C VAL A 41 -2.08 -13.48 -37.57
N VAL A 42 -2.00 -13.93 -36.30
CA VAL A 42 -2.35 -13.11 -35.13
C VAL A 42 -1.40 -11.94 -34.97
N LYS A 43 -0.09 -12.17 -35.16
CA LYS A 43 0.91 -11.09 -35.10
C LYS A 43 0.64 -10.04 -36.19
N MET A 44 0.47 -10.46 -37.43
CA MET A 44 0.21 -9.58 -38.58
C MET A 44 -1.10 -8.80 -38.38
N ALA A 45 -2.17 -9.47 -37.94
CA ALA A 45 -3.45 -8.81 -37.67
C ALA A 45 -3.31 -7.73 -36.55
N ARG A 46 -2.54 -8.01 -35.51
CA ARG A 46 -2.27 -7.02 -34.46
C ARG A 46 -1.49 -5.83 -34.98
N GLN A 47 -0.42 -6.06 -35.76
CA GLN A 47 0.38 -4.99 -36.36
C GLN A 47 -0.45 -4.10 -37.28
N ILE A 48 -1.28 -4.67 -38.14
CA ILE A 48 -2.15 -3.91 -39.07
C ILE A 48 -3.23 -3.14 -38.29
N ASN A 49 -3.86 -3.76 -37.29
CA ASN A 49 -4.94 -3.13 -36.52
C ASN A 49 -4.43 -2.07 -35.52
N SER A 50 -3.17 -2.14 -35.07
CA SER A 50 -2.59 -1.12 -34.21
C SER A 50 -2.46 0.24 -34.90
N GLY A 51 -2.39 0.24 -36.25
CA GLY A 51 -2.26 1.46 -37.04
C GLY A 51 -0.92 2.15 -36.85
N ALA A 52 -0.64 3.14 -37.68
CA ALA A 52 0.49 4.04 -37.47
C ALA A 52 0.05 5.18 -36.52
N LEU A 53 0.86 5.45 -35.52
CA LEU A 53 0.66 6.62 -34.69
C LEU A 53 0.94 7.89 -35.53
N PRO A 54 0.16 8.96 -35.35
CA PRO A 54 0.35 10.20 -36.12
C PRO A 54 1.64 10.97 -35.73
N PHE A 55 2.42 10.43 -34.80
CA PHE A 55 3.69 11.01 -34.32
C PHE A 55 4.68 9.90 -33.94
N ALA A 56 5.95 10.17 -34.09
CA ALA A 56 7.02 9.25 -33.70
C ALA A 56 7.10 9.14 -32.17
N LEU A 57 7.17 7.91 -31.67
CA LEU A 57 7.48 7.62 -30.26
C LEU A 57 8.97 7.32 -30.13
N THR A 58 9.61 8.01 -29.21
CA THR A 58 10.98 7.67 -28.77
C THR A 58 10.91 6.99 -27.42
N VAL A 59 11.69 5.93 -27.24
CA VAL A 59 11.80 5.28 -25.93
C VAL A 59 12.67 6.17 -25.05
N ASP A 60 12.07 6.78 -24.04
CA ASP A 60 12.78 7.63 -23.09
C ASP A 60 13.49 6.79 -22.01
N SER A 61 12.77 5.81 -21.47
CA SER A 61 13.34 4.85 -20.52
C SER A 61 12.60 3.52 -20.58
N TYR A 62 13.30 2.43 -20.30
CA TYR A 62 12.67 1.14 -20.05
C TYR A 62 13.33 0.46 -18.86
N SER A 63 12.56 -0.28 -18.08
CA SER A 63 13.07 -1.12 -17.00
C SER A 63 12.51 -2.52 -17.11
N THR A 64 13.35 -3.52 -16.92
CA THR A 64 12.93 -4.91 -16.86
C THR A 64 12.95 -5.37 -15.41
N VAL A 65 11.81 -5.81 -14.89
CA VAL A 65 11.70 -6.32 -13.52
C VAL A 65 11.55 -7.83 -13.60
N SER A 66 12.46 -8.56 -12.91
CA SER A 66 12.38 -10.03 -12.84
C SER A 66 11.15 -10.45 -12.00
N PRO A 67 10.35 -11.43 -12.46
CA PRO A 67 9.23 -11.97 -11.69
C PRO A 67 9.64 -12.54 -10.33
N SER A 68 10.84 -13.08 -10.22
CA SER A 68 11.39 -13.65 -8.98
C SER A 68 11.49 -12.62 -7.85
N LEU A 69 11.80 -11.36 -8.17
CA LEU A 69 11.87 -10.28 -7.19
C LEU A 69 10.48 -9.97 -6.61
N GLY A 70 9.44 -10.03 -7.45
CA GLY A 70 8.06 -9.77 -7.05
C GLY A 70 7.46 -10.89 -6.20
N GLU A 71 7.69 -12.14 -6.57
CA GLU A 71 7.12 -13.31 -5.88
C GLU A 71 7.63 -13.43 -4.43
N ASN A 72 8.91 -13.19 -4.21
CA ASN A 72 9.50 -13.24 -2.88
C ASN A 72 9.08 -12.06 -2.01
N SER A 73 9.03 -10.87 -2.56
CA SER A 73 8.50 -9.70 -1.85
C SER A 73 7.04 -9.89 -1.47
N LEU A 74 6.23 -10.48 -2.34
CA LEU A 74 4.82 -10.78 -2.05
C LEU A 74 4.70 -11.79 -0.92
N SER A 75 5.44 -12.92 -0.98
CA SER A 75 5.38 -13.95 0.07
C SER A 75 5.86 -13.41 1.42
N ALA A 76 6.93 -12.62 1.46
CA ALA A 76 7.42 -11.97 2.66
C ALA A 76 6.39 -11.00 3.25
N MET A 77 5.72 -10.20 2.43
CA MET A 77 4.70 -9.25 2.88
C MET A 77 3.43 -9.96 3.36
N VAL A 78 3.01 -11.04 2.70
CA VAL A 78 1.88 -11.86 3.16
C VAL A 78 2.20 -12.50 4.51
N LEU A 79 3.39 -13.05 4.68
CA LEU A 79 3.84 -13.61 5.95
C LEU A 79 3.88 -12.55 7.05
N ALA A 80 4.44 -11.36 6.76
CA ALA A 80 4.46 -10.24 7.70
C ALA A 80 3.04 -9.81 8.10
N GLY A 81 2.11 -9.75 7.14
CA GLY A 81 0.70 -9.46 7.38
C GLY A 81 0.01 -10.49 8.28
N LEU A 82 0.28 -11.78 8.06
CA LEU A 82 -0.23 -12.87 8.90
C LEU A 82 0.33 -12.81 10.32
N ILE A 83 1.62 -12.54 10.48
CA ILE A 83 2.25 -12.39 11.80
C ILE A 83 1.64 -11.17 12.51
N ALA A 84 1.52 -10.03 11.83
CA ALA A 84 0.90 -8.83 12.41
C ALA A 84 -0.54 -9.10 12.84
N PHE A 85 -1.34 -9.77 11.99
CA PHE A 85 -2.70 -10.16 12.33
C PHE A 85 -2.77 -11.08 13.55
N ALA A 86 -1.91 -12.12 13.62
CA ALA A 86 -1.84 -13.03 14.75
C ALA A 86 -1.49 -12.29 16.06
N LEU A 87 -0.50 -11.39 16.03
CA LEU A 87 -0.14 -10.56 17.18
C LEU A 87 -1.31 -9.68 17.64
N ILE A 88 -2.04 -9.08 16.70
CA ILE A 88 -3.25 -8.29 16.98
C ILE A 88 -4.32 -9.16 17.64
N VAL A 89 -4.58 -10.37 17.15
CA VAL A 89 -5.56 -11.29 17.72
C VAL A 89 -5.21 -11.61 19.18
N VAL A 90 -3.95 -11.92 19.46
CA VAL A 90 -3.46 -12.20 20.82
C VAL A 90 -3.64 -10.94 21.70
N PHE A 91 -3.15 -9.81 21.24
CA PHE A 91 -3.24 -8.53 21.95
C PHE A 91 -4.68 -8.17 22.31
N MET A 92 -5.57 -8.17 21.31
CA MET A 92 -6.98 -7.81 21.48
C MET A 92 -7.71 -8.77 22.41
N THR A 93 -7.48 -10.08 22.26
CA THR A 93 -8.16 -11.08 23.08
C THR A 93 -7.69 -11.05 24.54
N VAL A 94 -6.39 -10.83 24.78
CA VAL A 94 -5.83 -10.73 26.14
C VAL A 94 -6.29 -9.47 26.86
N LEU A 95 -6.26 -8.31 26.19
CA LEU A 95 -6.60 -7.03 26.82
C LEU A 95 -8.12 -6.76 26.90
N TYR A 96 -8.84 -7.10 25.83
CA TYR A 96 -10.26 -6.76 25.69
C TYR A 96 -11.17 -7.96 25.76
N ARG A 97 -10.65 -9.18 25.97
CA ARG A 97 -11.40 -10.42 26.17
C ARG A 97 -12.44 -10.63 25.06
N LEU A 98 -13.73 -10.78 25.42
CA LEU A 98 -14.80 -11.07 24.46
C LEU A 98 -14.98 -9.97 23.39
N PRO A 99 -15.08 -8.67 23.72
CA PRO A 99 -15.08 -7.61 22.71
C PRO A 99 -13.88 -7.66 21.77
N GLY A 100 -12.69 -7.94 22.30
CA GLY A 100 -11.47 -8.08 21.51
C GLY A 100 -11.52 -9.26 20.55
N PHE A 101 -11.99 -10.42 20.99
CA PHE A 101 -12.16 -11.59 20.14
C PHE A 101 -13.18 -11.34 19.00
N LEU A 102 -14.31 -10.75 19.32
CA LEU A 102 -15.32 -10.39 18.31
C LEU A 102 -14.80 -9.34 17.32
N ALA A 103 -14.02 -8.39 17.80
CA ALA A 103 -13.35 -7.42 16.95
C ALA A 103 -12.37 -8.09 15.95
N CYS A 104 -11.67 -9.13 16.36
CA CYS A 104 -10.78 -9.89 15.46
C CYS A 104 -11.55 -10.61 14.35
N ILE A 105 -12.75 -11.12 14.63
CA ILE A 105 -13.62 -11.73 13.60
C ILE A 105 -14.06 -10.64 12.59
N ALA A 106 -14.46 -9.47 13.07
CA ALA A 106 -14.81 -8.36 12.21
C ALA A 106 -13.61 -7.88 11.36
N LEU A 107 -12.43 -7.82 11.97
CA LEU A 107 -11.18 -7.47 11.29
C LEU A 107 -10.83 -8.47 10.17
N ALA A 108 -11.00 -9.76 10.41
CA ALA A 108 -10.83 -10.78 9.36
C ALA A 108 -11.79 -10.54 8.19
N GLY A 109 -13.05 -10.21 8.48
CA GLY A 109 -14.04 -9.82 7.48
C GLY A 109 -13.64 -8.56 6.71
N GLN A 110 -13.10 -7.55 7.39
CA GLN A 110 -12.58 -6.33 6.78
C GLN A 110 -11.43 -6.63 5.81
N VAL A 111 -10.47 -7.44 6.22
CA VAL A 111 -9.32 -7.84 5.37
C VAL A 111 -9.79 -8.58 4.13
N ALA A 112 -10.68 -9.56 4.29
CA ALA A 112 -11.25 -10.32 3.18
C ALA A 112 -12.01 -9.40 2.21
N ALA A 113 -12.82 -8.48 2.72
CA ALA A 113 -13.53 -7.51 1.90
C ALA A 113 -12.57 -6.55 1.19
N THR A 114 -11.51 -6.06 1.86
CA THR A 114 -10.51 -5.18 1.24
C THR A 114 -9.82 -5.90 0.07
N LEU A 115 -9.42 -7.16 0.26
CA LEU A 115 -8.83 -7.98 -0.79
C LEU A 115 -9.82 -8.17 -1.96
N ALA A 116 -11.10 -8.44 -1.68
CA ALA A 116 -12.12 -8.59 -2.71
C ALA A 116 -12.33 -7.30 -3.52
N PHE A 117 -12.30 -6.13 -2.87
CA PHE A 117 -12.39 -4.83 -3.56
C PHE A 117 -11.18 -4.58 -4.46
N VAL A 118 -9.97 -4.81 -3.94
CA VAL A 118 -8.72 -4.58 -4.68
C VAL A 118 -8.59 -5.55 -5.87
N SER A 119 -9.04 -6.80 -5.71
CA SER A 119 -8.99 -7.82 -6.77
C SER A 119 -10.05 -7.64 -7.88
N GLY A 120 -10.89 -6.60 -7.80
CA GLY A 120 -11.92 -6.34 -8.80
C GLY A 120 -13.08 -7.33 -8.81
N TYR A 121 -13.36 -7.97 -7.68
CA TYR A 121 -14.51 -8.87 -7.53
C TYR A 121 -15.85 -8.17 -7.75
N PHE A 122 -15.87 -6.85 -7.57
CA PHE A 122 -17.04 -6.01 -7.76
C PHE A 122 -16.93 -5.28 -9.11
N PRO A 123 -17.73 -5.59 -10.13
CA PRO A 123 -17.61 -5.01 -11.47
C PRO A 123 -17.89 -3.50 -11.53
N VAL A 124 -18.42 -2.93 -10.48
CA VAL A 124 -18.67 -1.48 -10.34
C VAL A 124 -17.38 -0.69 -10.05
N PHE A 125 -16.37 -1.36 -9.48
CA PHE A 125 -15.10 -0.75 -9.14
C PHE A 125 -14.01 -1.27 -10.09
N GLU A 126 -13.15 -0.37 -10.55
CA GLU A 126 -12.02 -0.75 -11.39
C GLU A 126 -11.11 -1.72 -10.63
N SER A 127 -10.74 -2.81 -11.30
CA SER A 127 -9.74 -3.73 -10.77
C SER A 127 -8.40 -3.03 -10.72
N PHE A 128 -7.70 -3.25 -9.64
CA PHE A 128 -6.44 -2.58 -9.39
C PHE A 128 -5.29 -3.60 -9.38
N THR A 129 -4.20 -3.28 -10.06
CA THR A 129 -3.00 -4.12 -10.01
C THR A 129 -2.35 -3.98 -8.64
N MET A 130 -2.27 -5.09 -7.90
CA MET A 130 -1.69 -5.10 -6.56
C MET A 130 -0.19 -4.80 -6.62
N THR A 131 0.22 -3.71 -5.97
CA THR A 131 1.60 -3.26 -5.85
C THR A 131 2.13 -3.50 -4.44
N LEU A 132 3.45 -3.49 -4.24
CA LEU A 132 4.03 -3.61 -2.90
C LEU A 132 3.54 -2.51 -1.94
N PRO A 133 3.51 -1.22 -2.32
CA PRO A 133 2.87 -0.19 -1.49
C PRO A 133 1.37 -0.43 -1.26
N GLY A 134 0.65 -1.00 -2.23
CA GLY A 134 -0.76 -1.38 -2.05
C GLY A 134 -0.95 -2.42 -0.95
N ILE A 135 -0.09 -3.45 -0.91
CA ILE A 135 -0.10 -4.45 0.18
C ILE A 135 0.25 -3.80 1.52
N ALA A 136 1.25 -2.91 1.55
CA ALA A 136 1.58 -2.15 2.76
C ALA A 136 0.38 -1.32 3.26
N GLY A 137 -0.41 -0.74 2.34
CA GLY A 137 -1.66 -0.05 2.66
C GLY A 137 -2.70 -0.98 3.31
N ILE A 138 -2.82 -2.22 2.84
CA ILE A 138 -3.71 -3.23 3.46
C ILE A 138 -3.23 -3.57 4.88
N ILE A 139 -1.94 -3.80 5.09
CA ILE A 139 -1.36 -4.08 6.42
C ILE A 139 -1.60 -2.90 7.37
N LEU A 140 -1.40 -1.69 6.89
CA LEU A 140 -1.68 -0.47 7.66
C LEU A 140 -3.18 -0.37 8.00
N ALA A 141 -4.08 -0.67 7.05
CA ALA A 141 -5.52 -0.68 7.28
C ALA A 141 -5.96 -1.71 8.33
N ILE A 142 -5.25 -2.85 8.44
CA ILE A 142 -5.45 -3.82 9.53
C ILE A 142 -5.16 -3.18 10.89
N GLY A 143 -4.03 -2.48 11.02
CA GLY A 143 -3.69 -1.76 12.25
C GLY A 143 -4.73 -0.73 12.64
N MET A 144 -5.16 0.11 11.70
CA MET A 144 -6.19 1.14 11.92
C MET A 144 -7.57 0.54 12.20
N GLY A 145 -7.88 -0.64 11.62
CA GLY A 145 -9.12 -1.36 11.88
C GLY A 145 -9.29 -1.77 13.34
N VAL A 146 -8.18 -1.94 14.05
CA VAL A 146 -8.16 -2.26 15.48
C VAL A 146 -8.50 -1.05 16.35
N ASP A 147 -8.06 0.15 15.96
CA ASP A 147 -8.18 1.36 16.79
C ASP A 147 -9.62 1.69 17.15
N ALA A 148 -10.55 1.56 16.18
CA ALA A 148 -11.99 1.77 16.42
C ALA A 148 -12.53 0.82 17.49
N ASN A 149 -12.07 -0.42 17.48
CA ASN A 149 -12.48 -1.46 18.42
C ASN A 149 -11.86 -1.25 19.81
N VAL A 150 -10.58 -0.83 19.86
CA VAL A 150 -9.89 -0.46 21.10
C VAL A 150 -10.59 0.70 21.80
N ILE A 151 -10.87 1.79 21.08
CA ILE A 151 -11.57 2.96 21.63
C ILE A 151 -12.93 2.54 22.17
N THR A 152 -13.70 1.75 21.42
CA THR A 152 -15.02 1.27 21.83
C THR A 152 -14.93 0.40 23.08
N ALA A 153 -13.98 -0.55 23.11
CA ALA A 153 -13.79 -1.46 24.24
C ALA A 153 -13.35 -0.72 25.52
N GLU A 154 -12.43 0.26 25.40
CA GLU A 154 -12.03 1.08 26.56
C GLU A 154 -13.18 1.94 27.07
N ARG A 155 -14.02 2.51 26.20
CA ARG A 155 -15.22 3.23 26.65
C ARG A 155 -16.24 2.33 27.35
N ILE A 156 -16.46 1.11 26.88
CA ILE A 156 -17.31 0.13 27.55
C ILE A 156 -16.76 -0.21 28.93
N LYS A 157 -15.46 -0.45 29.04
CA LYS A 157 -14.76 -0.77 30.28
C LYS A 157 -14.82 0.39 31.28
N GLU A 158 -14.64 1.63 30.82
CA GLU A 158 -14.79 2.84 31.61
C GLU A 158 -16.20 2.98 32.20
N GLU A 159 -17.24 2.77 31.37
CA GLU A 159 -18.63 2.84 31.79
C GLU A 159 -19.01 1.72 32.79
N LEU A 160 -18.42 0.52 32.63
CA LEU A 160 -18.58 -0.58 33.59
C LEU A 160 -17.89 -0.25 34.92
N LYS A 161 -16.70 0.37 34.88
CA LYS A 161 -15.99 0.85 36.09
C LYS A 161 -16.81 1.92 36.83
N ASN A 162 -17.54 2.76 36.11
CA ASN A 162 -18.43 3.77 36.68
C ASN A 162 -19.78 3.18 37.23
N GLY A 163 -19.89 1.85 37.32
CA GLY A 163 -21.04 1.18 37.94
C GLY A 163 -22.28 1.05 37.07
N LYS A 164 -22.19 1.31 35.76
CA LYS A 164 -23.32 1.08 34.84
C LYS A 164 -23.59 -0.40 34.64
N SER A 165 -24.84 -0.75 34.41
CA SER A 165 -25.20 -2.10 33.94
C SER A 165 -24.56 -2.40 32.59
N LEU A 166 -24.38 -3.68 32.23
CA LEU A 166 -23.77 -4.10 30.99
C LEU A 166 -24.45 -3.43 29.78
N ASP A 167 -25.78 -3.45 29.73
CA ASP A 167 -26.55 -2.84 28.63
C ASP A 167 -26.35 -1.30 28.57
N GLY A 168 -26.30 -0.65 29.72
CA GLY A 168 -26.02 0.77 29.85
C GLY A 168 -24.60 1.13 29.42
N ALA A 169 -23.61 0.32 29.80
CA ALA A 169 -22.23 0.49 29.44
C ALA A 169 -21.99 0.28 27.94
N LEU A 170 -22.62 -0.74 27.34
CA LEU A 170 -22.57 -0.96 25.89
C LEU A 170 -23.18 0.21 25.11
N LYS A 171 -24.37 0.68 25.53
CA LYS A 171 -25.04 1.82 24.86
C LYS A 171 -24.19 3.09 24.92
N SER A 172 -23.69 3.44 26.11
CA SER A 172 -22.87 4.64 26.33
C SER A 172 -21.50 4.51 25.69
N GLY A 173 -20.85 3.37 25.79
CA GLY A 173 -19.52 3.11 25.21
C GLY A 173 -19.52 3.26 23.70
N PHE A 174 -20.50 2.68 23.01
CA PHE A 174 -20.66 2.85 21.56
C PHE A 174 -20.96 4.30 21.16
N ALA A 175 -21.77 5.01 21.91
CA ALA A 175 -22.09 6.41 21.60
C ALA A 175 -20.88 7.32 21.78
N ARG A 176 -20.16 7.17 22.89
CA ARG A 176 -18.97 7.99 23.20
C ARG A 176 -17.73 7.62 22.38
N GLY A 177 -17.63 6.37 21.95
CA GLY A 177 -16.52 5.91 21.09
C GLY A 177 -16.64 6.39 19.65
N LEU A 178 -17.84 6.68 19.16
CA LEU A 178 -18.07 6.96 17.74
C LEU A 178 -17.38 8.26 17.26
N THR A 179 -17.48 9.35 18.03
CA THR A 179 -16.88 10.65 17.63
C THR A 179 -15.38 10.56 17.42
N PRO A 180 -14.55 10.10 18.37
CA PRO A 180 -13.11 10.01 18.13
C PRO A 180 -12.74 9.01 17.02
N ILE A 181 -13.56 7.98 16.77
CA ILE A 181 -13.35 7.06 15.64
C ILE A 181 -13.57 7.79 14.31
N ILE A 182 -14.62 8.58 14.19
CA ILE A 182 -14.87 9.37 12.97
C ILE A 182 -13.76 10.37 12.77
N ASP A 183 -13.41 11.15 13.79
CA ASP A 183 -12.38 12.20 13.71
C ASP A 183 -11.02 11.63 13.28
N GLY A 184 -10.62 10.50 13.85
CA GLY A 184 -9.37 9.81 13.49
C GLY A 184 -9.38 9.29 12.04
N ASN A 185 -10.48 8.70 11.61
CA ASN A 185 -10.58 8.14 10.26
C ASN A 185 -10.74 9.22 9.17
N VAL A 186 -11.34 10.36 9.45
CA VAL A 186 -11.45 11.48 8.50
C VAL A 186 -10.07 11.97 8.09
N THR A 187 -9.11 12.07 8.99
CA THR A 187 -7.74 12.48 8.65
C THR A 187 -7.07 11.50 7.68
N ILE A 188 -7.31 10.21 7.86
CA ILE A 188 -6.77 9.18 6.98
C ILE A 188 -7.43 9.22 5.60
N VAL A 189 -8.74 9.44 5.54
CA VAL A 189 -9.48 9.65 4.28
C VAL A 189 -8.91 10.85 3.52
N ILE A 190 -8.62 11.96 4.20
CA ILE A 190 -8.00 13.13 3.58
C ILE A 190 -6.63 12.77 2.99
N VAL A 191 -5.78 12.09 3.75
CA VAL A 191 -4.47 11.64 3.26
C VAL A 191 -4.60 10.71 2.05
N ALA A 192 -5.51 9.73 2.09
CA ALA A 192 -5.75 8.82 0.99
C ALA A 192 -6.22 9.56 -0.28
N ILE A 193 -7.13 10.53 -0.15
CA ILE A 193 -7.61 11.36 -1.26
C ILE A 193 -6.48 12.21 -1.83
N VAL A 194 -5.62 12.79 -0.98
CA VAL A 194 -4.45 13.55 -1.42
C VAL A 194 -3.48 12.66 -2.22
N LEU A 195 -3.18 11.47 -1.72
CA LEU A 195 -2.30 10.52 -2.41
C LEU A 195 -2.89 10.10 -3.76
N MET A 196 -4.18 9.78 -3.80
CA MET A 196 -4.86 9.40 -5.04
C MET A 196 -4.99 10.56 -6.03
N GLY A 197 -5.20 11.77 -5.55
CA GLY A 197 -5.33 12.95 -6.39
C GLY A 197 -4.00 13.45 -6.95
N ALA A 198 -2.92 13.39 -6.15
CA ALA A 198 -1.60 13.85 -6.55
C ALA A 198 -0.84 12.84 -7.43
N PHE A 199 -1.04 11.53 -7.21
CA PHE A 199 -0.29 10.45 -7.85
C PHE A 199 -1.14 9.52 -8.73
N GLY A 200 -2.41 9.84 -8.91
CA GLY A 200 -3.32 9.09 -9.75
C GLY A 200 -3.34 9.57 -11.20
N PRO A 201 -4.07 8.85 -12.07
CA PRO A 201 -4.27 9.26 -13.44
C PRO A 201 -5.01 10.60 -13.49
N SER A 202 -4.60 11.48 -14.42
CA SER A 202 -5.15 12.84 -14.56
C SER A 202 -6.64 12.89 -14.89
N ASP A 203 -7.18 11.81 -15.46
CA ASP A 203 -8.59 11.61 -15.76
C ASP A 203 -9.37 10.99 -14.60
N GLY A 204 -8.69 10.59 -13.52
CA GLY A 204 -9.30 9.99 -12.33
C GLY A 204 -10.29 10.93 -11.63
N MET A 205 -11.28 10.33 -10.97
CA MET A 205 -12.34 11.08 -10.28
C MET A 205 -11.79 12.06 -9.23
N PHE A 206 -10.82 11.64 -8.43
CA PHE A 206 -10.22 12.47 -7.38
C PHE A 206 -9.33 13.58 -7.95
N ALA A 207 -8.57 13.29 -9.01
CA ALA A 207 -7.79 14.29 -9.71
C ALA A 207 -8.68 15.38 -10.30
N LYS A 208 -9.79 14.99 -10.95
CA LYS A 208 -10.78 15.94 -11.51
C LYS A 208 -11.48 16.77 -10.42
N ALA A 209 -11.93 16.11 -9.34
CA ALA A 209 -12.64 16.77 -8.25
C ALA A 209 -11.77 17.80 -7.52
N LEU A 210 -10.48 17.53 -7.40
CA LEU A 210 -9.52 18.35 -6.69
C LEU A 210 -8.50 19.03 -7.62
N HIS A 211 -8.83 19.16 -8.90
CA HIS A 211 -7.96 19.80 -9.90
C HIS A 211 -7.41 21.16 -9.44
N PHE A 212 -8.23 21.94 -8.72
CA PHE A 212 -7.80 23.23 -8.15
C PHE A 212 -6.59 23.08 -7.19
N VAL A 213 -6.51 21.98 -6.45
CA VAL A 213 -5.43 21.73 -5.48
C VAL A 213 -4.23 21.05 -6.17
N PHE A 214 -4.51 20.12 -7.10
CA PHE A 214 -3.49 19.26 -7.68
C PHE A 214 -2.95 19.72 -9.03
N PHE A 215 -3.47 20.82 -9.59
CA PHE A 215 -3.00 21.33 -10.88
C PHE A 215 -1.49 21.64 -10.90
N ALA A 216 -0.91 21.96 -9.75
CA ALA A 216 0.51 22.31 -9.61
C ALA A 216 1.44 21.08 -9.60
N PHE A 217 0.91 19.87 -9.39
CA PHE A 217 1.74 18.66 -9.30
C PHE A 217 2.08 18.04 -10.67
N GLY A 218 1.38 18.45 -11.72
CA GLY A 218 1.58 17.88 -13.06
C GLY A 218 1.11 16.43 -13.18
N PRO A 219 1.28 15.81 -14.35
CA PRO A 219 0.97 14.40 -14.55
C PRO A 219 1.99 13.54 -13.80
N SER A 220 1.52 12.78 -12.81
CA SER A 220 2.37 11.83 -12.07
C SER A 220 2.25 10.44 -12.64
N THR A 221 3.38 9.78 -12.81
CA THR A 221 3.48 8.38 -13.26
C THR A 221 3.57 7.38 -12.11
N ALA A 222 3.54 7.84 -10.87
CA ALA A 222 3.73 6.99 -9.68
C ALA A 222 2.47 6.21 -9.29
N GLY A 223 2.00 5.33 -10.17
CA GLY A 223 0.83 4.47 -9.95
C GLY A 223 0.93 3.59 -8.68
N THR A 224 2.13 3.36 -8.18
CA THR A 224 2.37 2.63 -6.93
C THR A 224 1.88 3.39 -5.70
N ILE A 225 2.04 4.73 -5.68
CA ILE A 225 1.55 5.58 -4.58
C ILE A 225 0.03 5.73 -4.66
N TYR A 226 -0.52 5.82 -5.87
CA TYR A 226 -1.97 5.76 -6.08
C TYR A 226 -2.57 4.48 -5.49
N ALA A 227 -1.92 3.35 -5.74
CA ALA A 227 -2.28 2.05 -5.20
C ALA A 227 -2.39 2.05 -3.67
N PHE A 228 -1.37 2.60 -3.03
CA PHE A 228 -1.34 2.76 -1.57
C PHE A 228 -2.52 3.62 -1.07
N GLY A 229 -2.77 4.77 -1.72
CA GLY A 229 -3.90 5.63 -1.38
C GLY A 229 -5.25 4.91 -1.54
N TYR A 230 -5.43 4.15 -2.62
CA TYR A 230 -6.65 3.39 -2.90
C TYR A 230 -6.92 2.30 -1.85
N THR A 231 -5.90 1.50 -1.51
CA THR A 231 -6.04 0.45 -0.49
C THR A 231 -6.29 1.02 0.89
N LEU A 232 -5.66 2.16 1.20
CA LEU A 232 -5.87 2.89 2.44
C LEU A 232 -7.31 3.41 2.54
N LEU A 233 -7.82 4.08 1.49
CA LEU A 233 -9.19 4.58 1.44
C LEU A 233 -10.21 3.45 1.60
N THR A 234 -10.05 2.40 0.82
CA THR A 234 -10.93 1.21 0.88
C THR A 234 -10.89 0.57 2.26
N GLY A 235 -9.71 0.40 2.86
CA GLY A 235 -9.54 -0.15 4.19
C GLY A 235 -10.25 0.67 5.27
N VAL A 236 -10.16 2.00 5.21
CA VAL A 236 -10.86 2.90 6.15
C VAL A 236 -12.38 2.87 5.97
N LEU A 237 -12.88 2.88 4.74
CA LEU A 237 -14.32 2.77 4.49
C LEU A 237 -14.89 1.44 5.00
N LEU A 238 -14.18 0.34 4.75
CA LEU A 238 -14.56 -0.98 5.25
C LEU A 238 -14.41 -1.10 6.76
N ASN A 239 -13.51 -0.33 7.39
CA ASN A 239 -13.41 -0.25 8.84
C ASN A 239 -14.71 0.27 9.49
N PHE A 240 -15.39 1.25 8.88
CA PHE A 240 -16.72 1.67 9.38
C PHE A 240 -17.73 0.54 9.32
N VAL A 241 -17.72 -0.27 8.27
CA VAL A 241 -18.66 -1.39 8.11
C VAL A 241 -18.33 -2.51 9.09
N PHE A 242 -17.09 -2.98 9.11
CA PHE A 242 -16.68 -4.14 9.90
C PHE A 242 -16.26 -3.75 11.32
N GLY A 243 -15.35 -2.79 11.46
CA GLY A 243 -14.80 -2.38 12.75
C GLY A 243 -15.82 -1.67 13.64
N VAL A 244 -16.70 -0.85 13.07
CA VAL A 244 -17.70 -0.12 13.87
C VAL A 244 -19.04 -0.82 13.87
N PHE A 245 -19.66 -1.02 12.71
CA PHE A 245 -21.04 -1.53 12.64
C PHE A 245 -21.13 -3.02 12.96
N ALA A 246 -20.37 -3.89 12.27
CA ALA A 246 -20.45 -5.34 12.48
C ALA A 246 -20.01 -5.71 13.90
N THR A 247 -18.91 -5.13 14.40
CA THR A 247 -18.45 -5.37 15.77
C THR A 247 -19.52 -4.95 16.80
N ARG A 248 -20.17 -3.80 16.60
CA ARG A 248 -21.26 -3.37 17.48
C ARG A 248 -22.42 -4.35 17.51
N VAL A 249 -22.81 -4.88 16.36
CA VAL A 249 -23.88 -5.88 16.24
C VAL A 249 -23.47 -7.18 16.94
N MET A 250 -22.24 -7.66 16.69
CA MET A 250 -21.74 -8.88 17.31
C MET A 250 -21.61 -8.78 18.83
N ILE A 251 -21.11 -7.66 19.35
CA ILE A 251 -21.00 -7.45 20.81
C ILE A 251 -22.38 -7.41 21.46
N ARG A 252 -23.36 -6.73 20.84
CA ARG A 252 -24.74 -6.70 21.34
C ARG A 252 -25.39 -8.09 21.27
N GLY A 253 -25.20 -8.81 20.17
CA GLY A 253 -25.65 -10.19 20.02
C GLY A 253 -25.06 -11.11 21.09
N ALA A 254 -23.75 -11.03 21.33
CA ALA A 254 -23.10 -11.78 22.39
C ALA A 254 -23.65 -11.43 23.80
N ALA A 255 -23.92 -10.17 24.08
CA ALA A 255 -24.48 -9.72 25.36
C ALA A 255 -25.94 -10.18 25.59
N SER A 256 -26.69 -10.56 24.55
CA SER A 256 -28.00 -11.17 24.67
C SER A 256 -28.01 -12.60 25.15
N ILE A 257 -26.88 -13.32 24.95
CA ILE A 257 -26.69 -14.72 25.33
C ILE A 257 -26.38 -14.78 26.84
N LYS A 258 -27.22 -15.49 27.62
CA LYS A 258 -27.08 -15.59 29.08
C LYS A 258 -25.69 -16.03 29.54
N ALA A 259 -25.07 -17.00 28.86
CA ALA A 259 -23.72 -17.51 29.18
C ALA A 259 -22.61 -16.45 29.00
N LEU A 260 -22.79 -15.50 28.06
CA LEU A 260 -21.83 -14.46 27.75
C LEU A 260 -22.13 -13.11 28.42
N ARG A 261 -23.21 -13.04 29.20
CA ARG A 261 -23.67 -11.78 29.87
C ARG A 261 -22.87 -11.45 31.14
N ASN A 262 -21.68 -12.00 31.32
CA ASN A 262 -20.83 -11.69 32.46
C ASN A 262 -20.06 -10.39 32.23
N PRO A 263 -20.23 -9.33 33.06
CA PRO A 263 -19.51 -8.06 32.90
C PRO A 263 -17.98 -8.20 32.88
N TRP A 264 -17.44 -9.22 33.54
CA TRP A 264 -16.02 -9.50 33.50
C TRP A 264 -15.52 -9.78 32.07
N LEU A 265 -16.30 -10.46 31.25
CA LEU A 265 -15.92 -10.73 29.84
C LEU A 265 -15.80 -9.42 29.03
N TYR A 266 -16.46 -8.36 29.43
CA TYR A 266 -16.45 -7.04 28.78
C TYR A 266 -15.48 -6.04 29.44
N GLY A 267 -14.62 -6.49 30.33
CA GLY A 267 -13.56 -5.68 30.91
C GLY A 267 -13.81 -5.19 32.34
N ALA A 268 -14.94 -5.53 32.97
CA ALA A 268 -15.15 -5.25 34.38
C ALA A 268 -14.07 -5.92 35.25
N GLU A 269 -13.66 -5.27 36.31
CA GLU A 269 -12.78 -5.83 37.32
C GLU A 269 -13.51 -6.86 38.18
N LYS A 270 -12.80 -7.84 38.68
CA LYS A 270 -13.37 -8.82 39.60
C LYS A 270 -13.68 -8.12 40.92
N PRO A 271 -14.84 -8.37 41.55
CA PRO A 271 -15.15 -7.86 42.87
C PRO A 271 -14.03 -8.25 43.86
N GLY A 272 -13.49 -7.32 44.60
CA GLY A 272 -12.45 -7.56 45.63
C GLY A 272 -11.00 -7.42 45.14
N LYS A 273 -10.72 -7.10 43.87
CA LYS A 273 -9.41 -6.73 43.37
C LYS A 273 -9.41 -5.28 42.86
N GLU A 274 -9.79 -4.34 43.71
CA GLU A 274 -9.51 -2.93 43.41
C GLU A 274 -7.98 -2.76 43.39
N LYS A 275 -7.44 -2.51 42.20
CA LYS A 275 -6.06 -2.09 42.08
C LYS A 275 -5.92 -0.76 42.82
N ALA A 276 -5.02 -0.72 43.81
CA ALA A 276 -4.69 0.52 44.47
C ALA A 276 -4.46 1.61 43.43
N GLU A 277 -5.23 2.69 43.50
CA GLU A 277 -5.09 3.80 42.57
C GLU A 277 -3.64 4.33 42.68
N LYS A 278 -2.90 4.18 41.60
CA LYS A 278 -1.59 4.81 41.50
C LYS A 278 -1.82 6.32 41.58
N LYS A 279 -1.06 6.99 42.45
CA LYS A 279 -1.11 8.46 42.55
C LYS A 279 -1.04 9.05 41.14
N PRO A 280 -2.00 9.89 40.72
CA PRO A 280 -1.93 10.50 39.41
C PRO A 280 -0.68 11.35 39.28
N ILE A 281 -0.01 11.25 38.15
CA ILE A 281 1.12 12.12 37.84
C ILE A 281 0.55 13.51 37.56
N ASP A 282 1.03 14.51 38.27
CA ASP A 282 0.63 15.90 38.03
C ASP A 282 1.32 16.45 36.76
N PHE A 283 0.77 16.13 35.63
CA PHE A 283 1.25 16.63 34.32
C PHE A 283 1.11 18.15 34.21
N VAL A 284 0.09 18.74 34.83
CA VAL A 284 -0.15 20.18 34.76
C VAL A 284 0.89 20.94 35.57
N GLY A 285 1.25 20.48 36.77
CA GLY A 285 2.32 21.06 37.57
C GLY A 285 3.69 20.91 36.90
N LEU A 286 3.91 19.82 36.19
CA LEU A 286 5.15 19.53 35.46
C LEU A 286 5.21 20.11 34.05
N ARG A 287 4.19 20.88 33.60
CA ARG A 287 4.07 21.37 32.22
C ARG A 287 5.32 22.09 31.68
N LYS A 288 5.97 22.91 32.51
CA LYS A 288 7.19 23.61 32.10
C LYS A 288 8.33 22.66 31.78
N ARG A 289 8.53 21.60 32.58
CA ARG A 289 9.57 20.58 32.35
C ARG A 289 9.28 19.79 31.04
N PHE A 290 8.04 19.35 30.84
CA PHE A 290 7.66 18.64 29.63
C PHE A 290 7.80 19.51 28.38
N LEU A 291 7.37 20.80 28.46
CA LEU A 291 7.51 21.73 27.35
C LEU A 291 9.01 21.99 27.03
N THR A 292 9.85 22.20 28.05
CA THR A 292 11.28 22.40 27.84
C THR A 292 11.94 21.18 27.20
N ILE A 293 11.67 19.97 27.72
CA ILE A 293 12.24 18.72 27.18
C ILE A 293 11.78 18.52 25.72
N SER A 294 10.47 18.68 25.43
CA SER A 294 9.93 18.55 24.09
C SER A 294 10.52 19.57 23.12
N SER A 295 10.65 20.85 23.56
CA SER A 295 11.23 21.90 22.71
C SER A 295 12.72 21.67 22.45
N CYS A 296 13.48 21.24 23.46
CA CYS A 296 14.91 20.90 23.29
C CYS A 296 15.07 19.70 22.34
N LEU A 297 14.25 18.68 22.50
CA LEU A 297 14.27 17.50 21.59
C LEU A 297 13.93 17.90 20.15
N MET A 298 12.89 18.70 19.97
CA MET A 298 12.51 19.20 18.64
C MET A 298 13.63 20.05 18.01
N ALA A 299 14.21 20.97 18.79
CA ALA A 299 15.34 21.79 18.33
C ALA A 299 16.55 20.93 17.95
N ALA A 300 16.85 19.89 18.74
CA ALA A 300 17.94 18.96 18.44
C ALA A 300 17.67 18.18 17.14
N ILE A 301 16.45 17.68 16.92
CA ILE A 301 16.06 16.98 15.68
C ILE A 301 16.20 17.90 14.47
N VAL A 302 15.68 19.12 14.55
CA VAL A 302 15.79 20.11 13.47
C VAL A 302 17.26 20.46 13.20
N LEU A 303 18.05 20.68 14.24
CA LEU A 303 19.48 20.95 14.11
C LEU A 303 20.21 19.78 13.43
N CYS A 304 19.94 18.54 13.86
CA CYS A 304 20.50 17.35 13.21
C CYS A 304 20.09 17.26 11.73
N ALA A 305 18.82 17.52 11.40
CA ALA A 305 18.36 17.49 10.02
C ALA A 305 19.05 18.55 9.14
N VAL A 306 19.31 19.75 9.69
CA VAL A 306 19.99 20.83 8.97
C VAL A 306 21.49 20.57 8.84
N VAL A 307 22.14 20.06 9.90
CA VAL A 307 23.59 19.84 9.91
C VAL A 307 24.00 18.58 9.15
N LEU A 308 23.26 17.48 9.34
CA LEU A 308 23.56 16.20 8.68
C LEU A 308 22.98 16.13 7.26
N GLY A 309 22.00 16.99 6.94
CA GLY A 309 21.26 16.93 5.69
C GLY A 309 20.31 15.72 5.62
N VAL A 310 19.49 15.69 4.59
CA VAL A 310 18.63 14.54 4.24
C VAL A 310 19.18 13.94 2.95
N HIS A 311 19.62 12.70 3.01
CA HIS A 311 20.04 11.99 1.82
C HIS A 311 18.80 11.54 1.05
N LEU A 312 18.58 12.12 -0.11
CA LEU A 312 17.50 11.76 -1.01
C LEU A 312 17.92 10.56 -1.86
N ASP A 313 17.00 9.65 -2.14
CA ASP A 313 17.24 8.52 -3.02
C ASP A 313 17.38 8.97 -4.49
N THR A 314 17.94 8.09 -5.32
CA THR A 314 18.11 8.30 -6.76
C THR A 314 16.79 8.57 -7.49
N GLU A 315 15.65 8.13 -6.93
CA GLU A 315 14.32 8.46 -7.45
C GLU A 315 14.04 9.97 -7.42
N PHE A 316 14.64 10.73 -6.49
CA PHE A 316 14.45 12.18 -6.35
C PHE A 316 15.58 13.00 -6.95
N THR A 317 16.78 12.47 -6.95
CA THR A 317 17.98 13.21 -7.39
C THR A 317 18.42 12.84 -8.79
N GLY A 318 17.82 11.79 -9.37
CA GLY A 318 18.39 11.11 -10.53
C GLY A 318 19.68 10.36 -10.16
N GLY A 319 20.20 9.56 -11.05
CA GLY A 319 21.45 8.85 -10.83
C GLY A 319 21.46 7.45 -11.42
N ALA A 320 22.51 6.70 -11.13
CA ALA A 320 22.68 5.33 -11.57
C ALA A 320 22.50 4.34 -10.41
N MET A 321 21.96 3.16 -10.73
CA MET A 321 21.78 2.08 -9.79
C MET A 321 22.41 0.80 -10.37
N ILE A 322 23.33 0.21 -9.63
CA ILE A 322 24.01 -1.02 -10.00
C ILE A 322 23.66 -2.10 -8.99
N THR A 323 23.24 -3.26 -9.48
CA THR A 323 23.00 -4.44 -8.63
C THR A 323 24.06 -5.49 -8.99
N LEU A 324 24.85 -5.88 -8.02
CA LEU A 324 25.91 -6.87 -8.14
C LEU A 324 25.52 -8.12 -7.37
N SER A 325 25.74 -9.31 -7.96
CA SER A 325 25.68 -10.57 -7.22
C SER A 325 27.09 -10.89 -6.69
N TYR A 326 27.18 -11.41 -5.47
CA TYR A 326 28.45 -11.78 -4.86
C TYR A 326 28.33 -13.09 -4.09
N GLU A 327 29.45 -13.77 -3.96
CA GLU A 327 29.61 -14.95 -3.13
C GLU A 327 30.54 -14.62 -1.96
N GLY A 328 30.20 -15.07 -0.76
CA GLY A 328 30.99 -14.86 0.45
C GLY A 328 30.45 -13.75 1.35
N SER A 329 31.29 -13.32 2.31
CA SER A 329 30.95 -12.25 3.27
C SER A 329 31.90 -11.08 3.15
N PHE A 330 31.37 -9.87 3.25
CA PHE A 330 32.16 -8.64 3.30
C PHE A 330 31.63 -7.70 4.37
N THR A 331 32.45 -6.70 4.74
CA THR A 331 32.03 -5.65 5.64
C THR A 331 31.56 -4.45 4.83
N MET A 332 30.38 -3.89 5.16
CA MET A 332 29.80 -2.75 4.42
C MET A 332 30.75 -1.55 4.37
N SER A 333 31.55 -1.33 5.42
CA SER A 333 32.56 -0.26 5.46
C SER A 333 33.66 -0.44 4.41
N ASP A 334 34.06 -1.67 4.11
CA ASP A 334 35.11 -1.94 3.12
C ASP A 334 34.56 -1.75 1.71
N VAL A 335 33.35 -2.23 1.45
CA VAL A 335 32.66 -2.01 0.19
C VAL A 335 32.42 -0.51 -0.06
N GLN A 336 32.00 0.23 0.96
CA GLN A 336 31.79 1.66 0.83
C GLN A 336 33.09 2.40 0.47
N LYS A 337 34.21 2.04 1.09
CA LYS A 337 35.52 2.61 0.75
C LYS A 337 35.92 2.28 -0.69
N VAL A 338 35.80 1.03 -1.08
CA VAL A 338 36.19 0.61 -2.45
C VAL A 338 35.26 1.25 -3.47
N ALA A 339 33.96 1.21 -3.26
CA ALA A 339 32.98 1.81 -4.17
C ALA A 339 33.15 3.33 -4.26
N SER A 340 33.33 4.03 -3.14
CA SER A 340 33.54 5.48 -3.16
C SER A 340 34.86 5.88 -3.86
N SER A 341 35.89 5.08 -3.71
CA SER A 341 37.16 5.33 -4.42
C SER A 341 37.10 5.00 -5.89
N ALA A 342 36.36 3.94 -6.27
CA ALA A 342 36.23 3.50 -7.67
C ALA A 342 35.33 4.40 -8.51
N LEU A 343 34.27 4.95 -7.86
CA LEU A 343 33.25 5.76 -8.51
C LEU A 343 33.40 7.26 -8.24
N GLU A 344 34.50 7.65 -7.56
CA GLU A 344 34.81 9.04 -7.19
C GLU A 344 33.65 9.81 -6.53
N ASN A 345 32.72 9.08 -5.93
CA ASN A 345 31.50 9.64 -5.34
C ASN A 345 31.37 9.23 -3.87
N ASN A 346 31.20 10.21 -2.98
CA ASN A 346 31.07 9.99 -1.54
C ASN A 346 29.60 9.83 -1.06
N GLY A 347 28.62 10.05 -1.95
CA GLY A 347 27.20 9.99 -1.65
C GLY A 347 26.53 8.63 -1.94
N LEU A 348 27.31 7.57 -2.02
CA LEU A 348 26.79 6.23 -2.35
C LEU A 348 25.90 5.66 -1.25
N THR A 349 24.74 5.13 -1.64
CA THR A 349 23.89 4.32 -0.77
C THR A 349 24.08 2.86 -1.11
N LEU A 350 24.48 2.06 -0.12
CA LEU A 350 24.70 0.62 -0.26
C LEU A 350 23.58 -0.14 0.46
N GLN A 351 23.00 -1.11 -0.22
CA GLN A 351 21.99 -2.00 0.34
C GLN A 351 22.36 -3.44 -0.02
N THR A 352 22.36 -4.33 0.99
CA THR A 352 22.49 -5.76 0.76
C THR A 352 21.11 -6.39 0.66
N GLY A 353 20.97 -7.35 -0.22
CA GLY A 353 19.77 -8.17 -0.40
C GLY A 353 20.19 -9.58 -0.76
N GLU A 354 19.22 -10.46 -0.84
CA GLU A 354 19.38 -11.81 -1.35
C GLU A 354 18.53 -11.98 -2.59
N ASN A 355 19.12 -12.49 -3.66
CA ASN A 355 18.35 -12.91 -4.82
C ASN A 355 17.72 -14.26 -4.48
N VAL A 356 16.49 -14.25 -4.08
CA VAL A 356 15.81 -15.43 -3.52
C VAL A 356 15.51 -16.49 -4.59
N ALA A 357 15.61 -16.16 -5.88
CA ALA A 357 15.46 -17.14 -6.95
C ALA A 357 16.71 -18.00 -7.13
N THR A 358 17.90 -17.42 -6.95
CA THR A 358 19.18 -18.12 -7.10
C THR A 358 19.86 -18.41 -5.76
N GLY A 359 19.38 -17.80 -4.66
CA GLY A 359 20.05 -17.83 -3.36
C GLY A 359 21.30 -16.96 -3.29
N ASP A 360 21.60 -16.21 -4.35
CA ASP A 360 22.78 -15.37 -4.41
C ASP A 360 22.58 -14.10 -3.58
N GLN A 361 23.62 -13.71 -2.86
CA GLN A 361 23.60 -12.44 -2.17
C GLN A 361 23.81 -11.30 -3.18
N THR A 362 23.06 -10.22 -3.02
CA THR A 362 23.12 -9.07 -3.90
C THR A 362 23.52 -7.81 -3.14
N LEU A 363 24.32 -7.00 -3.78
CA LEU A 363 24.72 -5.66 -3.35
C LEU A 363 24.16 -4.65 -4.34
N LYS A 364 23.30 -3.76 -3.86
CA LYS A 364 22.75 -2.65 -4.62
C LYS A 364 23.53 -1.39 -4.26
N ILE A 365 24.12 -0.78 -5.26
CA ILE A 365 24.84 0.49 -5.14
C ILE A 365 24.02 1.55 -5.85
N SER A 366 23.50 2.53 -5.12
CA SER A 366 22.78 3.67 -5.67
C SER A 366 23.69 4.91 -5.62
N MET A 367 23.86 5.55 -6.76
CA MET A 367 24.66 6.76 -6.95
C MET A 367 23.73 7.94 -7.25
N PRO A 368 23.45 8.83 -6.29
CA PRO A 368 22.73 10.06 -6.58
C PRO A 368 23.64 11.04 -7.33
N GLY A 369 23.12 11.68 -8.38
CA GLY A 369 23.83 12.72 -9.12
C GLY A 369 23.74 12.60 -10.63
N THR A 370 24.21 13.63 -11.32
CA THR A 370 24.07 13.87 -12.76
C THR A 370 25.09 13.15 -13.64
N GLU A 371 25.87 12.22 -13.13
CA GLU A 371 26.89 11.56 -13.95
C GLU A 371 26.29 10.34 -14.65
N THR A 372 26.22 10.44 -15.97
CA THR A 372 25.97 9.31 -16.87
C THR A 372 27.17 8.36 -16.83
N VAL A 373 26.90 7.09 -16.53
CA VAL A 373 27.88 6.01 -16.66
C VAL A 373 28.20 5.78 -18.14
#